data_48c5b7a05cf1079d01330a3b8a32597a
#
_entry.id   48c5b7a05cf1079d01330a3b8a32597a
#
_cell.length_a   1.000
_cell.length_b   1.000
_cell.length_c   1.000
_cell.angle_alpha   90.00
_cell.angle_beta   90.00
_cell.angle_gamma   90.00
#
_symmetry.space_group_name_H-M   'P 1'
#
loop_
_entity.id
_entity.type
_entity.pdbx_description
1 polymer ?
#
loop_
_entity_poly.entity_id
_entity_poly.type
_entity_poly.pdbx_seq_one_letter_code
_entity_poly.pdbx_strand_id
1 'polypeptide(L)'
;CAFCEDFDISFEQGLKLSSSFGGGMGRLREVCGTVSAMFMIAGLKYGYTENNNDEVKAKHYKLIQELAEKFKQKYGTIICRELLNKEPDGYIPEKRTEEYYAKRPCAKFVEYAAEIIEEKLMNHIS
;
A
#
# COMPACT_ATOMS: atom_id res chain seq x y z
N CYS A 1 -7.97 3.52 -3.80
CA CYS A 1 -9.05 3.36 -4.81
C CYS A 1 -8.78 4.04 -6.14
N ALA A 2 -7.60 4.66 -6.30
CA ALA A 2 -7.22 5.31 -7.56
C ALA A 2 -7.21 4.34 -8.76
N PHE A 3 -6.98 3.06 -8.51
CA PHE A 3 -6.88 2.03 -9.55
C PHE A 3 -8.08 1.09 -9.59
N CYS A 4 -9.16 1.38 -8.88
CA CYS A 4 -10.33 0.49 -8.82
C CYS A 4 -10.92 0.19 -10.19
N GLU A 5 -11.03 1.21 -11.05
CA GLU A 5 -11.57 1.02 -12.40
C GLU A 5 -10.70 0.11 -13.26
N ASP A 6 -9.38 0.18 -13.10
CA ASP A 6 -8.44 -0.64 -13.87
C ASP A 6 -8.57 -2.12 -13.58
N PHE A 7 -9.14 -2.47 -12.42
CA PHE A 7 -9.28 -3.86 -11.98
C PHE A 7 -10.73 -4.30 -11.81
N ASP A 8 -11.66 -3.51 -12.32
CA ASP A 8 -13.07 -3.82 -12.30
C ASP A 8 -13.64 -4.02 -10.89
N ILE A 9 -13.14 -3.22 -9.94
CA ILE A 9 -13.57 -3.22 -8.55
C ILE A 9 -14.33 -1.93 -8.29
N SER A 10 -15.52 -2.01 -7.67
CA SER A 10 -16.26 -0.81 -7.32
C SER A 10 -15.50 0.01 -6.28
N PHE A 11 -15.71 1.31 -6.29
CA PHE A 11 -15.12 2.21 -5.30
C PHE A 11 -15.47 1.79 -3.87
N GLU A 12 -16.73 1.40 -3.66
CA GLU A 12 -17.19 0.93 -2.36
C GLU A 12 -16.47 -0.33 -1.89
N GLN A 13 -16.29 -1.32 -2.80
CA GLN A 13 -15.55 -2.53 -2.48
C GLN A 13 -14.10 -2.23 -2.17
N GLY A 14 -13.48 -1.34 -2.93
CA GLY A 14 -12.11 -0.93 -2.69
C GLY A 14 -11.93 -0.28 -1.33
N LEU A 15 -12.85 0.60 -0.95
CA LEU A 15 -12.82 1.25 0.37
C LEU A 15 -12.96 0.23 1.50
N LYS A 16 -13.91 -0.70 1.38
CA LYS A 16 -14.12 -1.73 2.39
C LYS A 16 -12.89 -2.63 2.54
N LEU A 17 -12.37 -3.11 1.43
CA LEU A 17 -11.24 -4.03 1.43
C LEU A 17 -10.01 -3.41 2.06
N SER A 18 -9.77 -2.14 1.82
CA SER A 18 -8.58 -1.45 2.33
C SER A 18 -8.78 -0.80 3.70
N SER A 19 -10.00 -0.75 4.21
CA SER A 19 -10.34 0.03 5.41
C SER A 19 -9.58 -0.39 6.67
N SER A 20 -9.21 -1.66 6.80
CA SER A 20 -8.49 -2.17 7.97
C SER A 20 -7.01 -1.79 7.99
N PHE A 21 -6.48 -1.28 6.90
CA PHE A 21 -5.04 -1.06 6.74
C PHE A 21 -4.60 0.38 7.01
N GLY A 22 -5.54 1.28 7.28
CA GLY A 22 -5.23 2.66 7.60
C GLY A 22 -4.46 2.79 8.91
N GLY A 23 -3.57 3.76 8.98
CA GLY A 23 -2.78 3.99 10.19
C GLY A 23 -1.80 2.87 10.50
N GLY A 24 -1.34 2.15 9.48
CA GLY A 24 -0.44 1.02 9.65
C GLY A 24 -1.14 -0.18 10.25
N MET A 25 -2.21 -0.63 9.60
CA MET A 25 -3.07 -1.75 10.00
C MET A 25 -3.86 -1.42 11.27
N GLY A 26 -4.95 -0.67 11.10
CA GLY A 26 -5.86 -0.34 12.20
C GLY A 26 -5.20 0.48 13.30
N ARG A 27 -4.28 1.36 12.92
CA ARG A 27 -3.49 2.22 13.81
C ARG A 27 -2.51 1.46 14.71
N LEU A 28 -2.18 0.22 14.35
CA LEU A 28 -1.12 -0.53 15.03
C LEU A 28 0.27 -0.02 14.69
N ARG A 29 0.38 0.88 13.72
CA ARG A 29 1.64 1.46 13.26
C ARG A 29 2.61 0.42 12.70
N GLU A 30 2.06 -0.63 12.13
CA GLU A 30 2.81 -1.63 11.39
C GLU A 30 3.04 -1.17 9.95
N VAL A 31 2.88 -2.03 8.95
CA VAL A 31 3.13 -1.66 7.56
C VAL A 31 2.24 -0.48 7.15
N CYS A 32 2.84 0.51 6.50
CA CYS A 32 2.13 1.68 5.98
C CYS A 32 0.97 1.25 5.07
N GLY A 33 -0.21 1.83 5.30
CA GLY A 33 -1.40 1.52 4.50
C GLY A 33 -1.20 1.77 3.01
N THR A 34 -0.40 2.76 2.65
CA THR A 34 -0.02 3.04 1.27
C THR A 34 0.73 1.87 0.65
N VAL A 35 1.67 1.29 1.39
CA VAL A 35 2.44 0.12 0.93
C VAL A 35 1.53 -1.10 0.82
N SER A 36 0.65 -1.31 1.81
CA SER A 36 -0.33 -2.40 1.77
C SER A 36 -1.23 -2.29 0.54
N ALA A 37 -1.69 -1.09 0.22
CA ALA A 37 -2.52 -0.84 -0.96
C ALA A 37 -1.75 -1.17 -2.25
N MET A 38 -0.48 -0.80 -2.31
CA MET A 38 0.38 -1.13 -3.45
C MET A 38 0.47 -2.65 -3.63
N PHE A 39 0.62 -3.39 -2.54
CA PHE A 39 0.65 -4.86 -2.57
C PHE A 39 -0.69 -5.45 -3.01
N MET A 40 -1.81 -4.86 -2.61
CA MET A 40 -3.14 -5.29 -3.06
C MET A 40 -3.28 -5.15 -4.58
N ILE A 41 -2.82 -4.04 -5.13
CA ILE A 41 -2.88 -3.80 -6.57
C ILE A 41 -1.98 -4.78 -7.31
N ALA A 42 -0.79 -5.05 -6.79
CA ALA A 42 0.08 -6.07 -7.34
C ALA A 42 -0.59 -7.45 -7.35
N GLY A 43 -1.31 -7.77 -6.28
CA GLY A 43 -2.07 -9.01 -6.18
C GLY A 43 -3.19 -9.10 -7.20
N LEU A 44 -3.90 -8.00 -7.43
CA LEU A 44 -4.97 -7.97 -8.42
C LEU A 44 -4.44 -8.18 -9.84
N LYS A 45 -3.25 -7.70 -10.13
CA LYS A 45 -2.67 -7.83 -11.47
C LYS A 45 -1.91 -9.13 -11.68
N TYR A 46 -1.12 -9.54 -10.71
CA TYR A 46 -0.19 -10.67 -10.85
C TYR A 46 -0.35 -11.74 -9.78
N GLY A 47 -1.35 -11.62 -8.92
CA GLY A 47 -1.59 -12.57 -7.85
C GLY A 47 -1.91 -13.97 -8.37
N TYR A 48 -1.71 -14.95 -7.52
CA TYR A 48 -1.96 -16.34 -7.84
C TYR A 48 -3.23 -16.84 -7.13
N THR A 49 -3.87 -17.84 -7.76
CA THR A 49 -5.04 -18.50 -7.18
C THR A 49 -4.76 -19.96 -6.86
N GLU A 50 -3.63 -20.49 -7.31
CA GLU A 50 -3.23 -21.87 -7.09
C GLU A 50 -2.41 -22.00 -5.80
N ASN A 51 -2.88 -22.79 -4.86
CA ASN A 51 -2.21 -22.94 -3.56
C ASN A 51 -1.01 -23.87 -3.58
N ASN A 52 -0.89 -24.71 -4.60
CA ASN A 52 0.11 -25.76 -4.67
C ASN A 52 1.21 -25.55 -5.71
N ASN A 53 1.35 -24.33 -6.22
CA ASN A 53 2.38 -23.99 -7.19
C ASN A 53 3.41 -23.06 -6.57
N ASP A 54 4.50 -23.63 -6.09
CA ASP A 54 5.53 -22.87 -5.38
C ASP A 54 6.28 -21.89 -6.28
N GLU A 55 6.43 -22.19 -7.57
CA GLU A 55 7.06 -21.28 -8.52
C GLU A 55 6.28 -19.99 -8.69
N VAL A 56 4.96 -20.11 -8.82
CA VAL A 56 4.07 -18.95 -8.97
C VAL A 56 4.10 -18.09 -7.70
N LYS A 57 4.06 -18.73 -6.54
CA LYS A 57 4.15 -18.03 -5.26
C LYS A 57 5.47 -17.30 -5.11
N ALA A 58 6.57 -17.96 -5.41
CA ALA A 58 7.90 -17.38 -5.30
C ALA A 58 8.05 -16.17 -6.21
N LYS A 59 7.56 -16.26 -7.43
CA LYS A 59 7.60 -15.17 -8.39
C LYS A 59 6.81 -13.97 -7.88
N HIS A 60 5.63 -14.20 -7.32
CA HIS A 60 4.80 -13.13 -6.80
C HIS A 60 5.43 -12.49 -5.56
N TYR A 61 5.95 -13.30 -4.64
CA TYR A 61 6.62 -12.78 -3.44
C TYR A 61 7.86 -11.96 -3.79
N LYS A 62 8.57 -12.35 -4.84
CA LYS A 62 9.71 -11.58 -5.33
C LYS A 62 9.27 -10.20 -5.80
N LEU A 63 8.16 -10.14 -6.54
CA LEU A 63 7.58 -8.85 -6.97
C LEU A 63 7.24 -7.97 -5.77
N ILE A 64 6.59 -8.53 -4.76
CA ILE A 64 6.23 -7.79 -3.55
C ILE A 64 7.47 -7.23 -2.86
N GLN A 65 8.53 -8.04 -2.74
CA GLN A 65 9.77 -7.59 -2.14
C GLN A 65 10.45 -6.49 -2.94
N GLU A 66 10.37 -6.55 -4.27
CA GLU A 66 10.89 -5.50 -5.14
C GLU A 66 10.14 -4.18 -4.96
N LEU A 67 8.82 -4.25 -4.85
CA LEU A 67 8.00 -3.06 -4.59
C LEU A 67 8.32 -2.45 -3.22
N ALA A 68 8.46 -3.28 -2.21
CA ALA A 68 8.83 -2.83 -0.87
C ALA A 68 10.20 -2.17 -0.87
N GLU A 69 11.16 -2.77 -1.56
CA GLU A 69 12.51 -2.24 -1.65
C GLU A 69 12.55 -0.88 -2.35
N LYS A 70 11.75 -0.73 -3.41
CA LYS A 70 11.64 0.53 -4.13
C LYS A 70 11.16 1.66 -3.20
N PHE A 71 10.16 1.37 -2.38
CA PHE A 71 9.64 2.33 -1.40
C PHE A 71 10.69 2.63 -0.32
N LYS A 72 11.38 1.60 0.18
CA LYS A 72 12.44 1.77 1.17
C LYS A 72 13.61 2.60 0.67
N GLN A 73 13.94 2.50 -0.61
CA GLN A 73 15.03 3.30 -1.19
C GLN A 73 14.79 4.79 -1.04
N LYS A 74 13.54 5.21 -1.10
CA LYS A 74 13.20 6.63 -0.94
C LYS A 74 12.96 7.04 0.50
N TYR A 75 12.26 6.21 1.27
CA TYR A 75 11.80 6.59 2.61
C TYR A 75 12.48 5.83 3.75
N GLY A 76 13.31 4.85 3.44
CA GLY A 76 14.09 4.10 4.43
C GLY A 76 13.38 2.92 5.08
N THR A 77 12.05 2.89 5.04
CA THR A 77 11.25 1.87 5.71
C THR A 77 9.86 1.78 5.08
N ILE A 78 9.14 0.69 5.37
CA ILE A 78 7.73 0.53 5.02
C ILE A 78 6.83 0.55 6.26
N ILE A 79 7.41 0.75 7.42
CA ILE A 79 6.69 0.63 8.71
C ILE A 79 6.17 1.99 9.13
N CYS A 80 4.87 2.07 9.40
CA CYS A 80 4.18 3.31 9.72
C CYS A 80 4.81 4.04 10.91
N ARG A 81 5.11 3.34 12.01
CA ARG A 81 5.69 3.99 13.20
C ARG A 81 7.06 4.60 12.92
N GLU A 82 7.84 4.00 12.01
CA GLU A 82 9.13 4.53 11.61
C GLU A 82 8.99 5.71 10.65
N LEU A 83 8.06 5.60 9.70
CA LEU A 83 7.80 6.66 8.72
C LEU A 83 7.26 7.92 9.38
N LEU A 84 6.41 7.78 10.37
CA LEU A 84 5.78 8.90 11.08
C LEU A 84 6.47 9.23 12.41
N ASN A 85 7.42 8.41 12.81
CA ASN A 85 8.07 8.51 14.13
C ASN A 85 7.02 8.52 15.24
N LYS A 86 6.09 7.53 15.19
CA LYS A 86 4.93 7.52 16.06
C LYS A 86 4.60 6.10 16.51
N GLU A 87 4.47 5.92 17.82
CA GLU A 87 4.08 4.65 18.40
C GLU A 87 2.55 4.45 18.34
N PRO A 88 2.07 3.22 18.52
CA PRO A 88 0.63 2.97 18.62
C PRO A 88 0.01 3.80 19.73
N ASP A 89 -1.04 4.52 19.40
CA ASP A 89 -1.69 5.47 20.32
C ASP A 89 -3.20 5.25 20.41
N GLY A 90 -3.62 3.99 20.26
CA GLY A 90 -5.01 3.60 20.38
C GLY A 90 -5.71 3.47 19.05
N TYR A 91 -7.02 3.30 19.09
CA TYR A 91 -7.83 2.98 17.91
C TYR A 91 -8.70 4.12 17.41
N ILE A 92 -8.69 5.27 18.08
CA ILE A 92 -9.53 6.40 17.70
C ILE A 92 -8.81 7.25 16.66
N PRO A 93 -9.36 7.40 15.44
CA PRO A 93 -8.73 8.20 14.40
C PRO A 93 -8.64 9.68 14.79
N GLU A 94 -7.57 10.33 14.36
CA GLU A 94 -7.43 11.76 14.51
C GLU A 94 -8.36 12.48 13.54
N LYS A 95 -8.81 13.68 13.92
CA LYS A 95 -9.62 14.51 13.03
C LYS A 95 -8.80 14.94 11.82
N ARG A 96 -9.40 14.85 10.64
CA ARG A 96 -8.76 15.20 9.36
C ARG A 96 -8.87 16.71 9.14
N THR A 97 -8.07 17.46 9.86
CA THR A 97 -7.98 18.92 9.74
C THR A 97 -6.82 19.30 8.81
N GLU A 98 -6.75 20.58 8.44
CA GLU A 98 -5.61 21.09 7.65
C GLU A 98 -4.31 20.89 8.41
N GLU A 99 -4.31 21.07 9.71
CA GLU A 99 -3.14 20.86 10.57
C GLU A 99 -2.69 19.39 10.54
N TYR A 100 -3.64 18.45 10.55
CA TYR A 100 -3.37 17.02 10.43
C TYR A 100 -2.60 16.73 9.14
N TYR A 101 -3.10 17.20 8.00
CA TYR A 101 -2.46 16.97 6.71
C TYR A 101 -1.12 17.69 6.58
N ALA A 102 -0.98 18.86 7.16
CA ALA A 102 0.27 19.62 7.11
C ALA A 102 1.41 18.91 7.84
N LYS A 103 1.09 18.17 8.90
CA LYS A 103 2.09 17.48 9.73
C LYS A 103 2.42 16.07 9.24
N ARG A 104 1.61 15.52 8.32
CA ARG A 104 1.77 14.14 7.89
C ARG A 104 2.23 14.05 6.44
N PRO A 105 3.30 13.30 6.17
CA PRO A 105 3.78 13.11 4.80
C PRO A 105 3.03 12.03 4.03
N CYS A 106 1.89 11.55 4.55
CA CYS A 106 1.17 10.41 3.97
C CYS A 106 0.74 10.65 2.52
N ALA A 107 0.36 11.89 2.17
CA ALA A 107 0.00 12.23 0.80
C ALA A 107 1.18 12.00 -0.17
N LYS A 108 2.39 12.29 0.26
CA LYS A 108 3.60 12.05 -0.54
C LYS A 108 3.86 10.56 -0.69
N PHE A 109 3.59 9.78 0.35
CA PHE A 109 3.72 8.32 0.30
C PHE A 109 2.75 7.73 -0.73
N VAL A 110 1.50 8.19 -0.72
CA VAL A 110 0.47 7.76 -1.67
C VAL A 110 0.90 8.10 -3.10
N GLU A 111 1.36 9.31 -3.32
CA GLU A 111 1.81 9.76 -4.62
C GLU A 111 2.98 8.91 -5.15
N TYR A 112 3.97 8.66 -4.30
CA TYR A 112 5.12 7.85 -4.68
C TYR A 112 4.75 6.39 -4.96
N ALA A 113 3.88 5.82 -4.14
CA ALA A 113 3.38 4.46 -4.37
C ALA A 113 2.62 4.37 -5.70
N ALA A 114 1.82 5.39 -6.02
CA ALA A 114 1.12 5.45 -7.29
C ALA A 114 2.11 5.50 -8.46
N GLU A 115 3.19 6.25 -8.34
CA GLU A 115 4.25 6.29 -9.35
C GLU A 115 4.90 4.93 -9.54
N ILE A 116 5.18 4.21 -8.46
CA ILE A 116 5.73 2.86 -8.51
C ILE A 116 4.76 1.92 -9.23
N ILE A 117 3.48 2.00 -8.88
CA ILE A 117 2.44 1.17 -9.50
C ILE A 117 2.38 1.41 -11.01
N GLU A 118 2.35 2.66 -11.42
CA GLU A 118 2.33 3.00 -12.84
C GLU A 118 3.57 2.50 -13.56
N GLU A 119 4.73 2.72 -13.00
CA GLU A 119 6.01 2.32 -13.59
C GLU A 119 6.17 0.81 -13.68
N LYS A 120 5.85 0.09 -12.60
CA LYS A 120 6.13 -1.34 -12.49
C LYS A 120 4.97 -2.25 -12.87
N LEU A 121 3.75 -1.79 -12.72
CA LEU A 121 2.57 -2.65 -12.88
C LEU A 121 1.68 -2.27 -14.05
N MET A 122 1.54 -0.98 -14.35
CA MET A 122 0.58 -0.50 -15.33
C MET A 122 1.21 -0.08 -16.66
N ASN A 123 2.51 0.12 -16.69
CA ASN A 123 3.23 0.62 -17.87
C ASN A 123 3.90 -0.49 -18.66
N HIS A 124 3.35 -1.69 -18.64
CA HIS A 124 3.88 -2.86 -19.32
C HIS A 124 3.17 -3.15 -20.63
N ILE A 125 2.88 -2.12 -21.35
CA ILE A 125 2.13 -2.28 -22.60
C ILE A 125 3.07 -2.48 -23.78
N SER A 126 4.28 -2.56 -23.53
CA SER A 126 5.23 -2.85 -24.59
C SER A 126 5.46 -4.33 -24.70
#